data_00a47f4fb8991c55ea89b928d7c10480
#
_entry.id   00a47f4fb8991c55ea89b928d7c10480
#
_cell.length_a   1.000
_cell.length_b   1.000
_cell.length_c   1.000
_cell.angle_alpha   90.00
_cell.angle_beta   90.00
_cell.angle_gamma   90.00
#
_symmetry.space_group_name_H-M   'P 1'
#
loop_
_entity.id
_entity.type
_entity.pdbx_description
1 polymer ?
#
loop_
_entity_poly.entity_id
_entity_poly.type
_entity_poly.pdbx_seq_one_letter_code
_entity_poly.pdbx_strand_id
1 'polypeptide(L)'
;MAYMNQQKKAVIASKLKPVLKKYGLKGSLSVNNHSTIVLTVKSGKIDFIKNYNSTTQSRPGGFRNGSAAEKYINVNPYWYHEHFSGQSKEFLSEAMAALKGADWYDKSDAQYDYFDTAYYVDINIGKWNKPYIVE
;
A
#
# COMPACT_ATOMS: atom_id res chain seq x y z
N MET A 1 -4.02 6.80 20.27
CA MET A 1 -2.90 5.85 20.18
C MET A 1 -3.19 4.81 19.09
N ALA A 2 -2.26 4.61 18.19
CA ALA A 2 -2.46 3.64 17.10
C ALA A 2 -2.38 2.20 17.62
N TYR A 3 -3.31 1.36 17.17
CA TYR A 3 -3.39 -0.03 17.64
C TYR A 3 -3.94 -0.95 16.54
N MET A 4 -3.25 -2.07 16.34
CA MET A 4 -3.67 -3.11 15.41
C MET A 4 -3.58 -4.47 16.11
N ASN A 5 -4.60 -5.32 15.92
CA ASN A 5 -4.64 -6.67 16.50
C ASN A 5 -5.12 -7.68 15.46
N GLN A 6 -5.17 -8.95 15.85
CA GLN A 6 -5.56 -10.02 14.94
C GLN A 6 -7.02 -9.94 14.54
N GLN A 7 -7.89 -9.43 15.41
CA GLN A 7 -9.31 -9.26 15.08
C GLN A 7 -9.50 -8.20 13.99
N LYS A 8 -8.84 -7.06 14.12
CA LYS A 8 -8.86 -6.01 13.08
C LYS A 8 -8.24 -6.51 11.77
N LYS A 9 -7.14 -7.25 11.88
CA LYS A 9 -6.49 -7.86 10.72
C LYS A 9 -7.44 -8.81 9.99
N ALA A 10 -8.22 -9.62 10.70
CA ALA A 10 -9.18 -10.54 10.12
C ALA A 10 -10.29 -9.80 9.35
N VAL A 11 -10.81 -8.70 9.90
CA VAL A 11 -11.79 -7.86 9.24
C VAL A 11 -11.21 -7.28 7.93
N ILE A 12 -10.00 -6.77 8.01
CA ILE A 12 -9.31 -6.21 6.84
C ILE A 12 -9.08 -7.31 5.79
N ALA A 13 -8.64 -8.50 6.21
CA ALA A 13 -8.39 -9.61 5.29
C ALA A 13 -9.65 -10.00 4.53
N SER A 14 -10.81 -10.02 5.20
CA SER A 14 -12.07 -10.37 4.55
C SER A 14 -12.48 -9.33 3.49
N LYS A 15 -12.13 -8.06 3.68
CA LYS A 15 -12.41 -6.99 2.72
C LYS A 15 -11.40 -6.92 1.60
N LEU A 16 -10.14 -7.26 1.88
CA LEU A 16 -9.05 -7.19 0.91
C LEU A 16 -9.03 -8.38 -0.05
N LYS A 17 -9.42 -9.57 0.42
CA LYS A 17 -9.39 -10.77 -0.39
C LYS A 17 -10.13 -10.64 -1.72
N PRO A 18 -11.36 -10.08 -1.78
CA PRO A 18 -12.05 -9.86 -3.06
C PRO A 18 -11.30 -8.89 -3.98
N VAL A 19 -10.65 -7.87 -3.40
CA VAL A 19 -9.88 -6.89 -4.17
C VAL A 19 -8.69 -7.57 -4.84
N LEU A 20 -7.93 -8.36 -4.09
CA LEU A 20 -6.79 -9.11 -4.65
C LEU A 20 -7.25 -10.05 -5.77
N LYS A 21 -8.35 -10.77 -5.55
CA LYS A 21 -8.91 -11.69 -6.54
C LYS A 21 -9.35 -10.96 -7.80
N LYS A 22 -10.00 -9.81 -7.65
CA LYS A 22 -10.48 -9.00 -8.77
C LYS A 22 -9.36 -8.61 -9.72
N TYR A 23 -8.19 -8.29 -9.18
CA TYR A 23 -7.04 -7.86 -9.97
C TYR A 23 -6.04 -8.98 -10.27
N GLY A 24 -6.33 -10.21 -9.84
CA GLY A 24 -5.45 -11.35 -10.08
C GLY A 24 -4.12 -11.26 -9.36
N LEU A 25 -4.13 -10.74 -8.13
CA LEU A 25 -2.93 -10.49 -7.34
C LEU A 25 -2.83 -11.46 -6.17
N LYS A 26 -1.60 -11.71 -5.73
CA LYS A 26 -1.29 -12.51 -4.54
C LYS A 26 -0.56 -11.64 -3.54
N GLY A 27 -1.02 -11.66 -2.30
CA GLY A 27 -0.43 -10.86 -1.24
C GLY A 27 -0.71 -11.42 0.13
N SER A 28 -0.08 -10.84 1.13
CA SER A 28 -0.26 -11.22 2.52
C SER A 28 -0.36 -9.99 3.41
N LEU A 29 -1.04 -10.17 4.56
CA LEU A 29 -1.14 -9.13 5.58
C LEU A 29 -0.26 -9.51 6.77
N SER A 30 0.35 -8.51 7.38
CA SER A 30 1.08 -8.68 8.63
C SER A 30 0.84 -7.48 9.53
N VAL A 31 1.11 -7.68 10.83
CA VAL A 31 1.01 -6.61 11.83
C VAL A 31 2.41 -6.28 12.30
N ASN A 32 2.75 -5.01 12.27
CA ASN A 32 4.06 -4.52 12.68
C ASN A 32 3.91 -3.63 13.91
N ASN A 33 4.68 -3.91 14.95
CA ASN A 33 4.72 -3.11 16.20
C ASN A 33 3.35 -2.90 16.86
N HIS A 34 2.40 -3.82 16.67
CA HIS A 34 1.03 -3.75 17.20
C HIS A 34 0.27 -2.47 16.79
N SER A 35 0.75 -1.72 15.82
CA SER A 35 0.15 -0.44 15.43
C SER A 35 -0.08 -0.30 13.93
N THR A 36 0.56 -1.13 13.10
CA THR A 36 0.56 -0.98 11.65
C THR A 36 0.08 -2.26 10.98
N ILE A 37 -0.84 -2.13 10.04
CA ILE A 37 -1.21 -3.23 9.13
C ILE A 37 -0.39 -3.08 7.84
N VAL A 38 0.29 -4.15 7.44
CA VAL A 38 1.16 -4.15 6.27
C VAL A 38 0.61 -5.11 5.23
N LEU A 39 0.34 -4.60 4.04
CA LEU A 39 0.02 -5.42 2.88
C LEU A 39 1.28 -5.58 2.04
N THR A 40 1.67 -6.83 1.78
CA THR A 40 2.76 -7.15 0.86
C THR A 40 2.17 -7.85 -0.36
N VAL A 41 2.22 -7.21 -1.51
CA VAL A 41 1.80 -7.80 -2.78
C VAL A 41 3.00 -8.52 -3.38
N LYS A 42 2.89 -9.84 -3.55
CA LYS A 42 4.03 -10.70 -3.92
C LYS A 42 4.13 -10.92 -5.42
N SER A 43 3.00 -11.11 -6.08
CA SER A 43 2.95 -11.41 -7.50
C SER A 43 1.56 -11.14 -8.05
N GLY A 44 1.42 -11.09 -9.36
CA GLY A 44 0.15 -10.94 -10.02
C GLY A 44 0.24 -10.46 -11.45
N LYS A 45 -0.91 -10.13 -12.01
CA LYS A 45 -1.04 -9.76 -13.43
C LYS A 45 -0.70 -8.30 -13.73
N ILE A 46 -0.58 -7.47 -12.71
CA ILE A 46 -0.28 -6.04 -12.87
C ILE A 46 1.23 -5.82 -12.74
N ASP A 47 1.83 -5.15 -13.70
CA ASP A 47 3.25 -4.77 -13.63
C ASP A 47 3.37 -3.42 -12.92
N PHE A 48 3.36 -3.46 -11.59
CA PHE A 48 3.45 -2.25 -10.76
C PHE A 48 4.77 -1.50 -10.96
N ILE A 49 5.86 -2.24 -11.09
CA ILE A 49 7.19 -1.65 -11.19
C ILE A 49 7.31 -0.84 -12.48
N LYS A 50 6.87 -1.41 -13.59
CA LYS A 50 6.85 -0.72 -14.88
C LYS A 50 5.94 0.51 -14.82
N ASN A 51 4.75 0.37 -14.25
CA ASN A 51 3.81 1.48 -14.11
C ASN A 51 4.36 2.61 -13.25
N TYR A 52 4.96 2.27 -12.10
CA TYR A 52 5.59 3.23 -11.22
C TYR A 52 6.69 4.01 -11.93
N ASN A 53 7.59 3.31 -12.61
CA ASN A 53 8.71 3.93 -13.31
C ASN A 53 8.22 4.84 -14.44
N SER A 54 7.26 4.38 -15.23
CA SER A 54 6.68 5.15 -16.33
C SER A 54 5.95 6.39 -15.85
N THR A 55 5.10 6.25 -14.84
CA THR A 55 4.31 7.35 -14.29
C THR A 55 5.18 8.38 -13.59
N THR A 56 6.14 7.93 -12.78
CA THR A 56 7.03 8.84 -12.05
C THR A 56 7.97 9.58 -12.97
N GLN A 57 8.50 8.89 -13.99
CA GLN A 57 9.41 9.50 -14.95
C GLN A 57 8.74 10.61 -15.78
N SER A 58 7.45 10.48 -16.07
CA SER A 58 6.72 11.48 -16.87
C SER A 58 6.31 12.71 -16.06
N ARG A 59 6.50 12.70 -14.74
CA ARG A 59 6.17 13.84 -13.89
C ARG A 59 7.27 14.89 -13.92
N PRO A 60 6.92 16.18 -13.69
CA PRO A 60 7.94 17.23 -13.52
C PRO A 60 8.91 16.84 -12.39
N GLY A 61 10.21 16.89 -12.66
CA GLY A 61 11.25 16.50 -11.73
C GLY A 61 11.63 15.04 -11.73
N GLY A 62 10.85 14.15 -12.36
CA GLY A 62 11.14 12.73 -12.49
C GLY A 62 11.41 12.01 -11.15
N PHE A 63 12.44 11.19 -11.11
CA PHE A 63 12.86 10.50 -9.88
C PHE A 63 13.72 11.43 -9.03
N ARG A 64 13.33 11.62 -7.76
CA ARG A 64 14.05 12.51 -6.85
C ARG A 64 15.50 12.08 -6.60
N ASN A 65 15.74 10.77 -6.53
CA ASN A 65 17.07 10.21 -6.28
C ASN A 65 17.70 9.61 -7.53
N GLY A 66 17.14 9.89 -8.70
CA GLY A 66 17.65 9.38 -9.96
C GLY A 66 17.55 7.86 -10.13
N SER A 67 16.79 7.17 -9.26
CA SER A 67 16.72 5.71 -9.25
C SER A 67 15.32 5.22 -9.57
N ALA A 68 15.20 4.44 -10.64
CA ALA A 68 13.98 3.73 -10.95
C ALA A 68 13.83 2.50 -10.05
N ALA A 69 12.59 2.11 -9.77
CA ALA A 69 12.33 0.86 -9.04
C ALA A 69 12.67 -0.33 -9.93
N GLU A 70 13.31 -1.35 -9.37
CA GLU A 70 13.72 -2.53 -10.13
C GLU A 70 13.04 -3.81 -9.64
N LYS A 71 12.94 -4.00 -8.33
CA LYS A 71 12.51 -5.27 -7.73
C LYS A 71 11.32 -5.11 -6.81
N TYR A 72 11.22 -3.97 -6.14
CA TYR A 72 10.17 -3.73 -5.15
C TYR A 72 9.88 -2.25 -5.02
N ILE A 73 8.72 -1.94 -4.44
CA ILE A 73 8.29 -0.55 -4.20
C ILE A 73 7.65 -0.50 -2.82
N ASN A 74 8.08 0.46 -2.00
CA ASN A 74 7.37 0.85 -0.79
C ASN A 74 6.37 1.92 -1.19
N VAL A 75 5.08 1.57 -1.22
CA VAL A 75 4.03 2.49 -1.66
C VAL A 75 3.78 3.54 -0.58
N ASN A 76 3.83 4.80 -0.97
CA ASN A 76 3.48 5.89 -0.06
C ASN A 76 1.96 5.98 0.04
N PRO A 77 1.35 5.75 1.22
CA PRO A 77 -0.11 5.74 1.36
C PRO A 77 -0.77 7.10 1.12
N TYR A 78 0.00 8.20 1.14
CA TYR A 78 -0.52 9.54 0.90
C TYR A 78 -0.34 10.00 -0.54
N TRP A 79 0.69 9.50 -1.25
CA TRP A 79 1.08 10.00 -2.56
C TRP A 79 1.02 8.97 -3.68
N TYR A 80 0.48 7.76 -3.41
CA TYR A 80 0.45 6.68 -4.40
C TYR A 80 -0.29 7.09 -5.68
N HIS A 81 -1.28 7.95 -5.58
CA HIS A 81 -2.06 8.40 -6.74
C HIS A 81 -1.23 9.25 -7.72
N GLU A 82 -0.08 9.75 -7.29
CA GLU A 82 0.86 10.46 -8.14
C GLU A 82 1.95 9.55 -8.71
N HIS A 83 2.17 8.39 -8.06
CA HIS A 83 3.22 7.45 -8.46
C HIS A 83 2.72 6.35 -9.39
N PHE A 84 1.42 6.12 -9.43
CA PHE A 84 0.81 5.07 -10.22
C PHE A 84 -0.33 5.63 -11.06
N SER A 85 -0.67 4.93 -12.13
CA SER A 85 -1.78 5.29 -13.01
C SER A 85 -2.54 4.05 -13.45
N GLY A 86 -3.71 4.24 -14.09
CA GLY A 86 -4.51 3.16 -14.65
C GLY A 86 -4.90 2.11 -13.61
N GLN A 87 -4.74 0.85 -13.98
CA GLN A 87 -5.16 -0.29 -13.16
C GLN A 87 -4.39 -0.39 -11.84
N SER A 88 -3.11 -0.06 -11.85
CA SER A 88 -2.29 -0.04 -10.63
C SER A 88 -2.84 0.94 -9.60
N LYS A 89 -3.18 2.14 -10.04
CA LYS A 89 -3.77 3.17 -9.19
C LYS A 89 -5.15 2.75 -8.67
N GLU A 90 -5.98 2.16 -9.53
CA GLU A 90 -7.30 1.67 -9.14
C GLU A 90 -7.20 0.59 -8.07
N PHE A 91 -6.30 -0.37 -8.25
CA PHE A 91 -6.07 -1.41 -7.24
C PHE A 91 -5.63 -0.80 -5.92
N LEU A 92 -4.66 0.10 -5.93
CA LEU A 92 -4.15 0.71 -4.70
C LEU A 92 -5.24 1.50 -3.98
N SER A 93 -6.12 2.19 -4.71
CA SER A 93 -7.24 2.91 -4.12
C SER A 93 -8.20 1.96 -3.42
N GLU A 94 -8.57 0.84 -4.05
CA GLU A 94 -9.45 -0.16 -3.44
C GLU A 94 -8.77 -0.88 -2.27
N ALA A 95 -7.47 -1.16 -2.38
CA ALA A 95 -6.71 -1.77 -1.31
C ALA A 95 -6.63 -0.86 -0.09
N MET A 96 -6.41 0.44 -0.29
CA MET A 96 -6.39 1.41 0.81
C MET A 96 -7.74 1.46 1.52
N ALA A 97 -8.85 1.45 0.77
CA ALA A 97 -10.18 1.43 1.36
C ALA A 97 -10.39 0.16 2.20
N ALA A 98 -9.95 -1.00 1.71
CA ALA A 98 -10.05 -2.26 2.46
C ALA A 98 -9.16 -2.25 3.71
N LEU A 99 -7.94 -1.73 3.61
CA LEU A 99 -7.02 -1.62 4.74
C LEU A 99 -7.55 -0.69 5.84
N LYS A 100 -8.32 0.32 5.48
CA LYS A 100 -8.97 1.23 6.43
C LYS A 100 -10.34 0.72 6.88
N GLY A 101 -10.69 -0.51 6.55
CA GLY A 101 -12.00 -1.09 6.80
C GLY A 101 -12.28 -1.57 8.22
N ALA A 102 -11.32 -1.47 9.15
CA ALA A 102 -11.50 -1.88 10.55
C ALA A 102 -11.66 -0.65 11.46
N ASP A 103 -12.64 0.19 11.14
CA ASP A 103 -12.97 1.41 11.89
C ASP A 103 -11.79 2.39 11.95
N TRP A 104 -11.10 2.55 10.84
CA TRP A 104 -9.99 3.48 10.76
C TRP A 104 -10.44 4.93 10.93
N TYR A 105 -9.66 5.69 11.68
CA TYR A 105 -9.86 7.13 11.84
C TYR A 105 -8.52 7.82 12.01
N ASP A 106 -8.47 9.11 11.72
CA ASP A 106 -7.35 9.97 12.03
C ASP A 106 -7.89 11.29 12.57
N LYS A 107 -7.75 11.49 13.87
CA LYS A 107 -8.18 12.70 14.58
C LYS A 107 -6.99 13.55 15.00
N SER A 108 -5.84 13.33 14.36
CA SER A 108 -4.63 14.07 14.66
C SER A 108 -4.77 15.55 14.33
N ASP A 109 -4.17 16.41 15.16
CA ASP A 109 -4.11 17.85 14.95
C ASP A 109 -2.66 18.31 15.08
N ALA A 110 -2.01 18.56 13.94
CA ALA A 110 -0.62 18.95 13.90
C ALA A 110 -0.35 20.32 14.54
N GLN A 111 -1.36 21.19 14.55
CA GLN A 111 -1.24 22.52 15.17
C GLN A 111 -1.02 22.44 16.67
N TYR A 112 -1.58 21.42 17.32
CA TYR A 112 -1.48 21.21 18.76
C TYR A 112 -0.62 20.01 19.11
N ASP A 113 0.17 19.49 18.16
CA ASP A 113 1.00 18.29 18.32
C ASP A 113 0.20 17.08 18.83
N TYR A 114 -1.07 16.99 18.43
CA TYR A 114 -1.96 15.91 18.81
C TYR A 114 -2.06 14.88 17.68
N PHE A 115 -1.68 13.64 17.97
CA PHE A 115 -1.70 12.56 17.00
C PHE A 115 -2.60 11.43 17.51
N ASP A 116 -3.72 11.23 16.82
CA ASP A 116 -4.70 10.19 17.19
C ASP A 116 -5.15 9.47 15.93
N THR A 117 -4.42 8.43 15.56
CA THR A 117 -4.70 7.57 14.40
C THR A 117 -5.10 6.19 14.91
N ALA A 118 -6.16 5.59 14.34
CA ALA A 118 -6.64 4.27 14.74
C ALA A 118 -5.55 3.21 14.57
N TYR A 119 -4.87 3.22 13.43
CA TYR A 119 -3.72 2.37 13.12
C TYR A 119 -3.06 2.91 11.85
N TYR A 120 -1.82 2.50 11.63
CA TYR A 120 -1.09 2.88 10.42
C TYR A 120 -1.24 1.83 9.33
N VAL A 121 -1.11 2.26 8.07
CA VAL A 121 -1.26 1.41 6.89
C VAL A 121 0.01 1.50 6.04
N ASP A 122 0.60 0.36 5.72
CA ASP A 122 1.72 0.25 4.79
C ASP A 122 1.39 -0.71 3.66
N ILE A 123 1.83 -0.39 2.45
CA ILE A 123 1.70 -1.27 1.29
C ILE A 123 3.09 -1.44 0.67
N ASN A 124 3.49 -2.68 0.44
CA ASN A 124 4.74 -3.02 -0.24
C ASN A 124 4.44 -3.84 -1.48
N ILE A 125 5.04 -3.48 -2.61
CA ILE A 125 5.02 -4.27 -3.84
C ILE A 125 6.34 -5.01 -3.90
N GLY A 126 6.32 -6.29 -3.51
CA GLY A 126 7.54 -7.08 -3.34
C GLY A 126 8.36 -6.67 -2.12
N LYS A 127 9.54 -7.25 -1.97
CA LYS A 127 10.52 -6.93 -0.93
C LYS A 127 11.92 -6.94 -1.52
N TRP A 128 12.88 -6.33 -0.83
CA TRP A 128 14.27 -6.28 -1.31
C TRP A 128 14.88 -7.67 -1.53
N ASN A 129 14.49 -8.67 -0.71
CA ASN A 129 14.97 -10.06 -0.83
C ASN A 129 14.00 -10.98 -1.54
N LYS A 130 12.81 -10.49 -1.91
CA LYS A 130 11.77 -11.24 -2.63
C LYS A 130 11.11 -10.29 -3.62
N PRO A 131 11.68 -10.15 -4.83
CA PRO A 131 11.15 -9.20 -5.82
C PRO A 131 9.71 -9.52 -6.21
N TYR A 132 8.97 -8.50 -6.57
CA TYR A 132 7.62 -8.66 -7.12
C TYR A 132 7.71 -9.39 -8.48
N ILE A 133 6.82 -10.36 -8.67
CA ILE A 133 6.79 -11.18 -9.88
C ILE A 133 5.51 -10.89 -10.66
N VAL A 134 5.65 -10.52 -11.94
CA VAL A 134 4.53 -10.38 -12.85
C VAL A 134 4.21 -11.75 -13.42
N GLU A 135 2.98 -12.19 -13.27
CA GLU A 135 2.52 -13.51 -13.75
C GLU A 135 1.79 -13.42 -15.08
#